data_a45fc08efa4cbb15f4c1b843c66c0322
#
_entry.id   a45fc08efa4cbb15f4c1b843c66c0322
#
_cell.length_a   1.000
_cell.length_b   1.000
_cell.length_c   1.000
_cell.angle_alpha   90.00
_cell.angle_beta   90.00
_cell.angle_gamma   90.00
#
_symmetry.space_group_name_H-M   'P 1'
#
loop_
_entity.id
_entity.type
_entity.pdbx_description
1 polymer ?
#
loop_
_entity_poly.entity_id
_entity_poly.type
_entity_poly.pdbx_seq_one_letter_code
_entity_poly.pdbx_strand_id
1 'polypeptide(L)'
;MENVWNAKLPRINEPAPDFTAKTTHGPRSLQDYRGKWLILFSHPADFTPVCTTEFLAFAKYYQRFQKLGCELLGLSIDSTYSHLAWIRNIKEKFGVEIPFPIIDDLSMRIAHDFGMIQPGASDTSTVRATFFIDPEGRVRAMVYYPMTNGRSVEEFLRLLEALQTSDRHGVATPEGWCPGQKVMVPPPSTAKDAEARAHAGFDYTDWYFSKTDVPRAAPKVKKRAAR
;
A
#
# COMPACT_ATOMS: atom_id res chain seq x y z
N MET A 1 -0.45 -27.54 -21.27
CA MET A 1 0.09 -26.20 -20.88
C MET A 1 -0.94 -25.61 -19.95
N GLU A 2 -0.70 -25.69 -18.64
CA GLU A 2 -1.52 -24.95 -17.69
C GLU A 2 -1.42 -23.46 -18.03
N ASN A 3 -2.56 -22.82 -18.08
CA ASN A 3 -2.66 -21.40 -18.43
C ASN A 3 -1.91 -20.61 -17.35
N VAL A 4 -0.71 -20.14 -17.64
CA VAL A 4 0.12 -19.27 -16.75
C VAL A 4 -0.65 -18.00 -16.33
N TRP A 5 -1.73 -17.69 -17.02
CA TRP A 5 -2.62 -16.54 -16.80
C TRP A 5 -3.69 -16.75 -15.71
N ASN A 6 -3.74 -17.93 -15.07
CA ASN A 6 -4.70 -18.25 -14.01
C ASN A 6 -4.12 -18.00 -12.60
N ALA A 7 -3.15 -17.10 -12.46
CA ALA A 7 -2.69 -16.69 -11.14
C ALA A 7 -3.87 -16.16 -10.33
N LYS A 8 -4.10 -16.77 -9.17
CA LYS A 8 -5.12 -16.30 -8.22
C LYS A 8 -4.69 -14.91 -7.72
N LEU A 9 -5.34 -13.86 -8.21
CA LEU A 9 -5.06 -12.49 -7.78
C LEU A 9 -5.10 -12.38 -6.24
N PRO A 10 -4.19 -11.61 -5.64
CA PRO A 10 -4.26 -11.29 -4.22
C PRO A 10 -5.63 -10.72 -3.85
N ARG A 11 -6.12 -11.04 -2.68
CA ARG A 11 -7.39 -10.51 -2.18
C ARG A 11 -7.18 -9.68 -0.93
N ILE A 12 -8.08 -8.72 -0.71
CA ILE A 12 -8.06 -7.88 0.50
C ILE A 12 -8.26 -8.78 1.74
N ASN A 13 -7.43 -8.53 2.76
CA ASN A 13 -7.33 -9.26 4.03
C ASN A 13 -6.79 -10.71 3.92
N GLU A 14 -6.39 -11.18 2.73
CA GLU A 14 -5.64 -12.43 2.58
C GLU A 14 -4.12 -12.15 2.68
N PRO A 15 -3.30 -13.17 3.02
CA PRO A 15 -1.85 -13.05 2.97
C PRO A 15 -1.37 -12.61 1.57
N ALA A 16 -0.45 -11.67 1.52
CA ALA A 16 0.21 -11.32 0.26
C ALA A 16 1.04 -12.52 -0.25
N PRO A 17 1.16 -12.71 -1.57
CA PRO A 17 2.07 -13.70 -2.15
C PRO A 17 3.48 -13.51 -1.62
N ASP A 18 4.12 -14.61 -1.22
CA ASP A 18 5.48 -14.57 -0.69
C ASP A 18 6.51 -14.43 -1.82
N PHE A 19 7.58 -13.72 -1.54
CA PHE A 19 8.68 -13.55 -2.48
C PHE A 19 10.03 -13.46 -1.81
N THR A 20 11.05 -13.83 -2.55
CA THR A 20 12.46 -13.45 -2.33
C THR A 20 13.03 -13.00 -3.66
N ALA A 21 13.65 -11.83 -3.69
CA ALA A 21 14.11 -11.20 -4.91
C ALA A 21 15.43 -10.45 -4.73
N LYS A 22 16.17 -10.28 -5.83
CA LYS A 22 17.26 -9.31 -5.91
C LYS A 22 16.66 -7.91 -5.98
N THR A 23 17.34 -6.95 -5.36
CA THR A 23 16.96 -5.54 -5.46
C THR A 23 18.20 -4.66 -5.58
N THR A 24 17.97 -3.38 -5.86
CA THR A 24 19.05 -2.37 -5.85
C THR A 24 19.74 -2.20 -4.48
N HIS A 25 19.14 -2.70 -3.40
CA HIS A 25 19.67 -2.64 -2.03
C HIS A 25 20.02 -4.03 -1.48
N GLY A 26 20.38 -4.98 -2.36
CA GLY A 26 20.64 -6.37 -2.00
C GLY A 26 19.36 -7.23 -1.95
N PRO A 27 19.46 -8.51 -1.59
CA PRO A 27 18.30 -9.41 -1.52
C PRO A 27 17.25 -8.90 -0.53
N ARG A 28 15.97 -9.08 -0.87
CA ARG A 28 14.83 -8.80 0.00
C ARG A 28 13.78 -9.90 -0.14
N SER A 29 13.09 -10.15 0.95
CA SER A 29 11.93 -11.04 1.02
C SER A 29 10.74 -10.30 1.61
N LEU A 30 9.53 -10.81 1.43
CA LEU A 30 8.34 -10.27 2.11
C LEU A 30 8.50 -10.31 3.63
N GLN A 31 9.22 -11.30 4.16
CA GLN A 31 9.44 -11.47 5.61
C GLN A 31 10.25 -10.31 6.23
N ASP A 32 11.12 -9.64 5.46
CA ASP A 32 11.93 -8.51 5.94
C ASP A 32 11.06 -7.29 6.32
N TYR A 33 9.81 -7.28 5.87
CA TYR A 33 8.85 -6.20 6.11
C TYR A 33 7.84 -6.53 7.23
N ARG A 34 7.93 -7.70 7.88
CA ARG A 34 7.05 -8.03 9.01
C ARG A 34 7.19 -7.01 10.14
N GLY A 35 6.06 -6.65 10.73
CA GLY A 35 5.99 -5.61 11.77
C GLY A 35 5.96 -4.18 11.26
N LYS A 36 6.02 -3.97 9.94
CA LYS A 36 5.92 -2.68 9.26
C LYS A 36 4.87 -2.74 8.16
N TRP A 37 4.33 -1.60 7.80
CA TRP A 37 3.57 -1.46 6.56
C TRP A 37 4.53 -1.50 5.36
N LEU A 38 4.07 -2.07 4.26
CA LEU A 38 4.78 -2.09 2.99
C LEU A 38 3.86 -1.61 1.87
N ILE A 39 4.36 -0.68 1.07
CA ILE A 39 3.79 -0.37 -0.24
C ILE A 39 4.69 -1.00 -1.30
N LEU A 40 4.21 -2.11 -1.88
CA LEU A 40 4.81 -2.74 -3.05
C LEU A 40 4.13 -2.17 -4.29
N PHE A 41 4.92 -1.60 -5.20
CA PHE A 41 4.37 -1.00 -6.41
C PHE A 41 5.18 -1.36 -7.65
N SER A 42 4.49 -1.66 -8.75
CA SER A 42 5.11 -1.92 -10.04
C SER A 42 5.14 -0.68 -10.92
N HIS A 43 6.09 -0.65 -11.85
CA HIS A 43 6.16 0.34 -12.92
C HIS A 43 6.49 -0.37 -14.25
N PRO A 44 5.99 0.14 -15.40
CA PRO A 44 6.15 -0.52 -16.69
C PRO A 44 7.58 -0.76 -17.14
N ALA A 45 8.44 0.24 -17.05
CA ALA A 45 9.87 0.11 -17.42
C ALA A 45 10.68 1.29 -16.89
N ASP A 46 11.97 1.04 -16.67
CA ASP A 46 12.98 2.06 -16.40
C ASP A 46 13.10 3.04 -17.60
N PHE A 47 13.69 4.20 -17.35
CA PHE A 47 13.93 5.24 -18.37
C PHE A 47 12.68 5.69 -19.14
N THR A 48 11.49 5.57 -18.51
CA THR A 48 10.25 6.08 -19.10
C THR A 48 9.75 7.33 -18.37
N PRO A 49 9.08 8.27 -19.08
CA PRO A 49 8.78 9.57 -18.49
C PRO A 49 7.82 9.51 -17.31
N VAL A 50 6.72 8.76 -17.42
CA VAL A 50 5.71 8.68 -16.34
C VAL A 50 6.28 7.94 -15.13
N CYS A 51 7.04 6.85 -15.32
CA CYS A 51 7.70 6.14 -14.22
C CYS A 51 8.70 7.07 -13.48
N THR A 52 9.45 7.88 -14.23
CA THR A 52 10.37 8.86 -13.64
C THR A 52 9.62 9.86 -12.77
N THR A 53 8.48 10.41 -13.22
CA THR A 53 7.69 11.35 -12.39
C THR A 53 7.17 10.70 -11.12
N GLU A 54 6.76 9.43 -11.15
CA GLU A 54 6.33 8.69 -9.96
C GLU A 54 7.47 8.47 -8.97
N PHE A 55 8.66 8.08 -9.45
CA PHE A 55 9.82 7.86 -8.59
C PHE A 55 10.30 9.15 -7.92
N LEU A 56 10.29 10.27 -8.62
CA LEU A 56 10.54 11.60 -8.05
C LEU A 56 9.52 11.93 -6.94
N ALA A 57 8.24 11.63 -7.16
CA ALA A 57 7.19 11.86 -6.16
C ALA A 57 7.35 10.93 -4.95
N PHE A 58 7.61 9.63 -5.15
CA PHE A 58 7.87 8.69 -4.05
C PHE A 58 9.09 9.12 -3.22
N ALA A 59 10.17 9.55 -3.86
CA ALA A 59 11.36 10.05 -3.16
C ALA A 59 11.05 11.32 -2.36
N LYS A 60 10.30 12.28 -2.93
CA LYS A 60 9.85 13.50 -2.25
C LYS A 60 9.08 13.19 -0.96
N TYR A 61 8.21 12.18 -0.99
CA TYR A 61 7.36 11.83 0.13
C TYR A 61 7.90 10.71 1.02
N TYR A 62 9.08 10.15 0.72
CA TYR A 62 9.64 8.98 1.41
C TYR A 62 9.69 9.12 2.92
N GLN A 63 10.15 10.26 3.43
CA GLN A 63 10.22 10.50 4.87
C GLN A 63 8.85 10.49 5.55
N ARG A 64 7.76 10.84 4.84
CA ARG A 64 6.40 10.75 5.39
C ARG A 64 5.96 9.31 5.52
N PHE A 65 6.26 8.44 4.55
CA PHE A 65 6.02 7.00 4.66
C PHE A 65 6.78 6.40 5.83
N GLN A 66 8.05 6.76 6.00
CA GLN A 66 8.86 6.29 7.13
C GLN A 66 8.30 6.69 8.49
N LYS A 67 7.83 7.93 8.64
CA LYS A 67 7.16 8.40 9.88
C LYS A 67 5.88 7.62 10.18
N LEU A 68 5.23 7.09 9.17
CA LEU A 68 4.06 6.23 9.30
C LEU A 68 4.42 4.74 9.47
N GLY A 69 5.71 4.40 9.64
CA GLY A 69 6.17 3.02 9.77
C GLY A 69 5.93 2.20 8.50
N CYS A 70 6.00 2.83 7.34
CA CYS A 70 5.78 2.21 6.03
C CYS A 70 7.04 2.25 5.18
N GLU A 71 7.40 1.09 4.63
CA GLU A 71 8.48 0.93 3.67
C GLU A 71 7.92 0.96 2.24
N LEU A 72 8.76 1.40 1.29
CA LEU A 72 8.46 1.39 -0.14
C LEU A 72 9.32 0.34 -0.84
N LEU A 73 8.73 -0.36 -1.81
CA LEU A 73 9.41 -1.36 -2.62
C LEU A 73 8.90 -1.26 -4.07
N GLY A 74 9.77 -0.80 -4.96
CA GLY A 74 9.48 -0.77 -6.40
C GLY A 74 9.69 -2.13 -7.04
N LEU A 75 9.04 -2.37 -8.18
CA LEU A 75 9.20 -3.57 -9.00
C LEU A 75 9.03 -3.25 -10.48
N SER A 76 9.88 -3.79 -11.31
CA SER A 76 9.62 -3.99 -12.75
C SER A 76 10.31 -5.25 -13.24
N ILE A 77 10.08 -5.60 -14.49
CA ILE A 77 10.76 -6.72 -15.17
C ILE A 77 12.16 -6.36 -15.67
N ASP A 78 12.64 -5.15 -15.40
CA ASP A 78 13.98 -4.74 -15.75
C ASP A 78 15.03 -5.38 -14.84
N SER A 79 16.28 -5.44 -15.31
CA SER A 79 17.38 -5.99 -14.53
C SER A 79 17.86 -5.04 -13.43
N THR A 80 18.51 -5.57 -12.40
CA THR A 80 19.20 -4.76 -11.39
C THR A 80 20.16 -3.74 -12.02
N TYR A 81 20.83 -4.09 -13.12
CA TYR A 81 21.75 -3.17 -13.81
C TYR A 81 21.04 -2.00 -14.46
N SER A 82 19.84 -2.23 -15.04
CA SER A 82 18.99 -1.18 -15.57
C SER A 82 18.53 -0.24 -14.44
N HIS A 83 18.02 -0.80 -13.35
CA HIS A 83 17.63 -0.01 -12.17
C HIS A 83 18.75 0.87 -11.64
N LEU A 84 19.95 0.31 -11.47
CA LEU A 84 21.12 1.06 -10.99
C LEU A 84 21.50 2.19 -11.94
N ALA A 85 21.49 1.94 -13.25
CA ALA A 85 21.76 2.97 -14.24
C ALA A 85 20.69 4.07 -14.24
N TRP A 86 19.40 3.68 -14.10
CA TRP A 86 18.28 4.62 -14.08
C TRP A 86 18.25 5.49 -12.83
N ILE A 87 18.38 4.92 -11.62
CA ILE A 87 18.43 5.73 -10.38
C ILE A 87 19.65 6.67 -10.35
N ARG A 88 20.78 6.25 -10.91
CA ARG A 88 21.93 7.13 -11.10
C ARG A 88 21.60 8.29 -12.05
N ASN A 89 20.96 8.00 -13.18
CA ASN A 89 20.54 9.03 -14.14
C ASN A 89 19.51 9.99 -13.52
N ILE A 90 18.56 9.50 -12.72
CA ILE A 90 17.62 10.35 -11.98
C ILE A 90 18.40 11.31 -11.06
N LYS A 91 19.38 10.80 -10.31
CA LYS A 91 20.22 11.66 -9.45
C LYS A 91 20.98 12.70 -10.26
N GLU A 92 21.58 12.31 -11.38
CA GLU A 92 22.37 13.23 -12.23
C GLU A 92 21.51 14.30 -12.92
N LYS A 93 20.30 13.96 -13.37
CA LYS A 93 19.45 14.85 -14.17
C LYS A 93 18.47 15.67 -13.34
N PHE A 94 17.98 15.13 -12.23
CA PHE A 94 16.94 15.74 -11.40
C PHE A 94 17.41 16.10 -9.99
N GLY A 95 18.64 15.73 -9.61
CA GLY A 95 19.18 15.99 -8.28
C GLY A 95 18.51 15.18 -7.15
N VAL A 96 17.77 14.12 -7.48
CA VAL A 96 16.98 13.34 -6.53
C VAL A 96 17.56 11.94 -6.36
N GLU A 97 17.82 11.55 -5.12
CA GLU A 97 18.17 10.16 -4.78
C GLU A 97 16.91 9.33 -4.59
N ILE A 98 16.90 8.10 -5.09
CA ILE A 98 15.83 7.13 -4.85
C ILE A 98 16.21 6.31 -3.61
N PRO A 99 15.51 6.52 -2.47
CA PRO A 99 15.94 5.99 -1.17
C PRO A 99 15.38 4.61 -0.84
N PHE A 100 14.64 3.98 -1.74
CA PHE A 100 13.98 2.68 -1.54
C PHE A 100 14.46 1.65 -2.57
N PRO A 101 14.41 0.35 -2.23
CA PRO A 101 14.82 -0.71 -3.15
C PRO A 101 13.85 -0.90 -4.31
N ILE A 102 14.40 -1.42 -5.43
CA ILE A 102 13.65 -1.81 -6.63
C ILE A 102 13.95 -3.27 -6.92
N ILE A 103 12.92 -4.08 -7.04
CA ILE A 103 13.00 -5.52 -7.37
C ILE A 103 13.32 -5.70 -8.86
N ASP A 104 14.32 -6.54 -9.13
CA ASP A 104 14.63 -7.15 -10.42
C ASP A 104 13.74 -8.41 -10.58
N ASP A 105 12.65 -8.29 -11.31
CA ASP A 105 11.74 -9.40 -11.60
C ASP A 105 11.81 -9.86 -13.06
N LEU A 106 13.05 -10.09 -13.56
CA LEU A 106 13.27 -10.60 -14.92
C LEU A 106 12.51 -11.90 -15.22
N SER A 107 12.23 -12.70 -14.19
CA SER A 107 11.44 -13.92 -14.30
C SER A 107 9.94 -13.68 -14.45
N MET A 108 9.48 -12.45 -14.22
CA MET A 108 8.06 -12.05 -14.13
C MET A 108 7.25 -12.81 -13.08
N ARG A 109 7.89 -13.60 -12.22
CA ARG A 109 7.22 -14.45 -11.24
C ARG A 109 6.43 -13.64 -10.22
N ILE A 110 7.08 -12.64 -9.61
CA ILE A 110 6.42 -11.80 -8.61
C ILE A 110 5.32 -10.97 -9.26
N ALA A 111 5.58 -10.43 -10.44
CA ALA A 111 4.60 -9.67 -11.21
C ALA A 111 3.35 -10.53 -11.55
N HIS A 112 3.52 -11.82 -11.87
CA HIS A 112 2.41 -12.76 -12.08
C HIS A 112 1.67 -13.08 -10.77
N ASP A 113 2.39 -13.43 -9.70
CA ASP A 113 1.79 -13.79 -8.41
C ASP A 113 0.95 -12.66 -7.83
N PHE A 114 1.33 -11.40 -8.12
CA PHE A 114 0.58 -10.21 -7.72
C PHE A 114 -0.40 -9.70 -8.79
N GLY A 115 -0.51 -10.33 -9.95
CA GLY A 115 -1.41 -9.90 -11.04
C GLY A 115 -1.05 -8.55 -11.65
N MET A 116 0.25 -8.19 -11.63
CA MET A 116 0.76 -6.93 -12.18
C MET A 116 0.90 -6.96 -13.70
N ILE A 117 0.96 -8.15 -14.32
CA ILE A 117 0.95 -8.31 -15.77
C ILE A 117 -0.48 -8.58 -16.19
N GLN A 118 -0.99 -7.76 -17.11
CA GLN A 118 -2.35 -7.84 -17.60
C GLN A 118 -2.34 -7.93 -19.11
N PRO A 119 -2.77 -9.06 -19.70
CA PRO A 119 -2.65 -9.32 -21.14
C PRO A 119 -3.30 -8.27 -22.03
N GLY A 120 -4.37 -7.62 -21.57
CA GLY A 120 -5.00 -6.51 -22.29
C GLY A 120 -4.17 -5.23 -22.36
N ALA A 121 -3.10 -5.13 -21.53
CA ALA A 121 -2.21 -3.97 -21.50
C ALA A 121 -0.83 -4.31 -22.09
N SER A 122 -0.24 -5.44 -21.68
CA SER A 122 1.06 -5.93 -22.17
C SER A 122 1.25 -7.40 -21.77
N ASP A 123 1.96 -8.15 -22.59
CA ASP A 123 2.30 -9.54 -22.29
C ASP A 123 3.51 -9.68 -21.33
N THR A 124 4.27 -8.63 -21.16
CA THR A 124 5.51 -8.64 -20.39
C THR A 124 5.60 -7.50 -19.37
N SER A 125 5.37 -6.24 -19.80
CA SER A 125 5.47 -5.10 -18.89
C SER A 125 4.37 -5.09 -17.84
N THR A 126 4.72 -4.72 -16.62
CA THR A 126 3.72 -4.55 -15.56
C THR A 126 2.88 -3.30 -15.79
N VAL A 127 1.60 -3.35 -15.40
CA VAL A 127 0.79 -2.14 -15.23
C VAL A 127 1.24 -1.42 -13.95
N ARG A 128 0.67 -0.24 -13.68
CA ARG A 128 0.97 0.51 -12.46
C ARG A 128 0.13 0.00 -11.29
N ALA A 129 0.49 -1.16 -10.78
CA ALA A 129 -0.16 -1.75 -9.60
C ALA A 129 0.49 -1.24 -8.30
N THR A 130 -0.29 -1.14 -7.24
CA THR A 130 0.17 -0.78 -5.90
C THR A 130 -0.58 -1.63 -4.88
N PHE A 131 0.15 -2.23 -3.96
CA PHE A 131 -0.37 -3.06 -2.88
C PHE A 131 0.01 -2.46 -1.54
N PHE A 132 -0.99 -2.24 -0.70
CA PHE A 132 -0.79 -1.86 0.70
C PHE A 132 -0.82 -3.14 1.52
N ILE A 133 0.31 -3.46 2.14
CA ILE A 133 0.49 -4.69 2.91
C ILE A 133 0.72 -4.29 4.38
N ASP A 134 -0.06 -4.87 5.28
CA ASP A 134 0.02 -4.56 6.71
C ASP A 134 1.19 -5.28 7.42
N PRO A 135 1.46 -4.94 8.70
CA PRO A 135 2.54 -5.56 9.47
C PRO A 135 2.43 -7.09 9.62
N GLU A 136 1.24 -7.65 9.48
CA GLU A 136 0.97 -9.09 9.47
C GLU A 136 1.16 -9.71 8.08
N GLY A 137 1.51 -8.90 7.05
CA GLY A 137 1.71 -9.33 5.68
C GLY A 137 0.42 -9.63 4.92
N ARG A 138 -0.68 -8.98 5.27
CA ARG A 138 -1.96 -9.09 4.55
C ARG A 138 -2.16 -7.92 3.60
N VAL A 139 -2.72 -8.19 2.45
CA VAL A 139 -3.10 -7.14 1.49
C VAL A 139 -4.32 -6.38 2.04
N ARG A 140 -4.20 -5.05 2.16
CA ARG A 140 -5.24 -4.19 2.73
C ARG A 140 -5.91 -3.30 1.70
N ALA A 141 -5.20 -2.93 0.66
CA ALA A 141 -5.75 -2.21 -0.49
C ALA A 141 -4.92 -2.53 -1.72
N MET A 142 -5.55 -2.41 -2.88
CA MET A 142 -4.90 -2.56 -4.18
C MET A 142 -5.36 -1.43 -5.09
N VAL A 143 -4.45 -0.88 -5.87
CA VAL A 143 -4.72 0.20 -6.82
C VAL A 143 -4.06 -0.16 -8.15
N TYR A 144 -4.81 -0.12 -9.23
CA TYR A 144 -4.33 -0.40 -10.58
C TYR A 144 -4.60 0.78 -11.49
N TYR A 145 -3.55 1.24 -12.16
CA TYR A 145 -3.63 2.29 -13.17
C TYR A 145 -3.11 1.75 -14.51
N PRO A 146 -3.63 2.23 -15.64
CA PRO A 146 -3.05 1.93 -16.96
C PRO A 146 -1.64 2.53 -17.07
N MET A 147 -0.84 1.98 -17.98
CA MET A 147 0.57 2.39 -18.13
C MET A 147 0.73 3.88 -18.48
N THR A 148 -0.28 4.50 -19.08
CA THR A 148 -0.27 5.89 -19.53
C THR A 148 -0.50 6.92 -18.42
N ASN A 149 -1.00 6.52 -17.25
CA ASN A 149 -1.45 7.44 -16.21
C ASN A 149 -0.62 7.26 -14.94
N GLY A 150 0.09 8.32 -14.52
CA GLY A 150 0.82 8.34 -13.25
C GLY A 150 -0.10 8.36 -12.03
N ARG A 151 0.31 7.67 -10.97
CA ARG A 151 -0.43 7.56 -9.71
C ARG A 151 -0.20 8.80 -8.84
N SER A 152 -1.15 9.12 -7.96
CA SER A 152 -1.00 10.13 -6.92
C SER A 152 -0.37 9.55 -5.67
N VAL A 153 0.87 9.90 -5.38
CA VAL A 153 1.58 9.47 -4.16
C VAL A 153 0.97 10.10 -2.90
N GLU A 154 0.36 11.28 -3.02
CA GLU A 154 -0.35 11.92 -1.91
C GLU A 154 -1.60 11.12 -1.51
N GLU A 155 -2.33 10.56 -2.49
CA GLU A 155 -3.45 9.67 -2.21
C GLU A 155 -2.99 8.38 -1.51
N PHE A 156 -1.82 7.87 -1.83
CA PHE A 156 -1.28 6.69 -1.15
C PHE A 156 -0.95 6.97 0.32
N LEU A 157 -0.43 8.16 0.62
CA LEU A 157 -0.24 8.60 2.01
C LEU A 157 -1.58 8.72 2.74
N ARG A 158 -2.56 9.40 2.11
CA ARG A 158 -3.90 9.56 2.67
C ARG A 158 -4.54 8.18 2.97
N LEU A 159 -4.49 7.26 2.01
CA LEU A 159 -5.06 5.91 2.16
C LEU A 159 -4.34 5.11 3.25
N LEU A 160 -3.00 5.18 3.32
CA LEU A 160 -2.22 4.54 4.36
C LEU A 160 -2.63 5.03 5.77
N GLU A 161 -2.74 6.36 5.94
CA GLU A 161 -3.17 6.96 7.21
C GLU A 161 -4.60 6.56 7.57
N ALA A 162 -5.49 6.45 6.59
CA ALA A 162 -6.87 5.98 6.78
C ALA A 162 -6.90 4.52 7.25
N LEU A 163 -6.16 3.62 6.58
CA LEU A 163 -6.06 2.21 6.94
C LEU A 163 -5.50 2.05 8.36
N GLN A 164 -4.41 2.75 8.68
CA GLN A 164 -3.81 2.70 10.01
C GLN A 164 -4.74 3.24 11.10
N THR A 165 -5.52 4.27 10.79
CA THR A 165 -6.49 4.84 11.74
C THR A 165 -7.63 3.88 12.01
N SER A 166 -8.17 3.25 10.97
CA SER A 166 -9.21 2.24 11.10
C SER A 166 -8.76 1.05 11.94
N ASP A 167 -7.56 0.55 11.70
CA ASP A 167 -7.01 -0.59 12.44
C ASP A 167 -6.71 -0.26 13.90
N ARG A 168 -6.14 0.92 14.14
CA ARG A 168 -5.74 1.32 15.49
C ARG A 168 -6.92 1.59 16.41
N HIS A 169 -7.99 2.15 15.85
CA HIS A 169 -9.10 2.69 16.65
C HIS A 169 -10.42 1.93 16.46
N GLY A 170 -10.49 0.94 15.56
CA GLY A 170 -11.72 0.20 15.28
C GLY A 170 -12.83 1.08 14.71
N VAL A 171 -12.47 2.06 13.89
CA VAL A 171 -13.39 3.03 13.26
C VAL A 171 -13.39 2.89 11.75
N ALA A 172 -14.39 3.48 11.10
CA ALA A 172 -14.39 3.62 9.65
C ALA A 172 -14.04 5.06 9.25
N THR A 173 -13.25 5.23 8.20
CA THR A 173 -12.95 6.55 7.64
C THR A 173 -13.93 6.85 6.52
N PRO A 174 -14.58 8.04 6.50
CA PRO A 174 -15.50 8.42 5.43
C PRO A 174 -14.74 8.69 4.11
N GLU A 175 -15.52 8.92 3.05
CA GLU A 175 -14.99 9.35 1.76
C GLU A 175 -14.07 10.54 1.92
N GLY A 176 -12.91 10.53 1.21
CA GLY A 176 -11.93 11.61 1.19
C GLY A 176 -11.28 11.92 2.55
N TRP A 177 -11.47 11.09 3.57
CA TRP A 177 -10.98 11.36 4.93
C TRP A 177 -9.48 11.67 4.97
N CYS A 178 -9.15 12.70 5.72
CA CYS A 178 -7.78 13.08 6.04
C CYS A 178 -7.57 13.15 7.58
N PRO A 179 -6.33 13.00 8.06
CA PRO A 179 -6.00 13.15 9.48
C PRO A 179 -6.54 14.47 10.08
N GLY A 180 -7.11 14.37 11.29
CA GLY A 180 -7.75 15.50 11.97
C GLY A 180 -9.25 15.66 11.71
N GLN A 181 -9.79 14.93 10.74
CA GLN A 181 -11.23 14.90 10.50
C GLN A 181 -11.93 13.82 11.36
N LYS A 182 -13.24 13.99 11.58
CA LYS A 182 -14.06 13.00 12.27
C LYS A 182 -14.12 11.69 11.49
N VAL A 183 -14.26 10.60 12.23
CA VAL A 183 -14.42 9.24 11.71
C VAL A 183 -15.86 8.78 11.88
N MET A 184 -16.24 7.74 11.15
CA MET A 184 -17.55 7.12 11.24
C MET A 184 -17.55 6.08 12.37
N VAL A 185 -18.61 6.10 13.16
CA VAL A 185 -18.86 5.04 14.14
C VAL A 185 -19.42 3.84 13.37
N PRO A 186 -18.85 2.63 13.51
CA PRO A 186 -19.39 1.45 12.84
C PRO A 186 -20.89 1.26 13.13
N PRO A 187 -21.69 0.80 12.16
CA PRO A 187 -23.14 0.65 12.36
C PRO A 187 -23.41 -0.37 13.46
N PRO A 188 -24.49 -0.20 14.24
CA PRO A 188 -24.91 -1.16 15.24
C PRO A 188 -25.41 -2.46 14.57
N SER A 189 -25.25 -3.58 15.25
CA SER A 189 -25.70 -4.89 14.77
C SER A 189 -27.03 -5.36 15.37
N THR A 190 -27.60 -4.60 16.32
CA THR A 190 -28.90 -4.92 16.95
C THR A 190 -29.81 -3.71 16.95
N ALA A 191 -31.14 -3.95 16.99
CA ALA A 191 -32.14 -2.89 17.08
C ALA A 191 -31.96 -2.06 18.35
N LYS A 192 -31.67 -2.72 19.48
CA LYS A 192 -31.40 -2.07 20.75
C LYS A 192 -30.25 -1.07 20.69
N ASP A 193 -29.13 -1.47 20.03
CA ASP A 193 -27.96 -0.59 19.89
C ASP A 193 -28.24 0.54 18.90
N ALA A 194 -29.10 0.29 17.90
CA ALA A 194 -29.54 1.32 16.97
C ALA A 194 -30.39 2.41 17.67
N GLU A 195 -31.33 2.03 18.52
CA GLU A 195 -32.10 2.95 19.35
C GLU A 195 -31.23 3.75 20.33
N ALA A 196 -30.27 3.08 20.98
CA ALA A 196 -29.33 3.71 21.93
C ALA A 196 -28.35 4.70 21.24
N ARG A 197 -28.16 4.60 19.93
CA ARG A 197 -27.20 5.43 19.20
C ARG A 197 -27.48 6.92 19.32
N ALA A 198 -28.74 7.34 19.31
CA ALA A 198 -29.17 8.74 19.42
C ALA A 198 -28.73 9.41 20.73
N HIS A 199 -28.50 8.60 21.78
CA HIS A 199 -28.12 9.08 23.12
C HIS A 199 -26.66 8.76 23.51
N ALA A 200 -25.85 8.23 22.57
CA ALA A 200 -24.49 7.78 22.83
C ALA A 200 -23.43 8.89 22.77
N GLY A 201 -23.81 10.16 22.62
CA GLY A 201 -22.89 11.32 22.61
C GLY A 201 -22.09 11.50 21.34
N PHE A 202 -22.46 10.84 20.25
CA PHE A 202 -21.86 11.03 18.93
C PHE A 202 -22.44 12.26 18.22
N ASP A 203 -21.74 12.73 17.18
CA ASP A 203 -22.31 13.64 16.18
C ASP A 203 -23.29 12.82 15.33
N TYR A 204 -24.54 12.84 15.77
CA TYR A 204 -25.60 11.94 15.33
C TYR A 204 -26.43 12.56 14.22
N THR A 205 -26.53 11.88 13.09
CA THR A 205 -27.49 12.17 12.03
C THR A 205 -28.58 11.11 12.01
N ASP A 206 -28.19 9.83 12.08
CA ASP A 206 -29.08 8.69 12.16
C ASP A 206 -28.33 7.48 12.78
N TRP A 207 -29.09 6.41 13.13
CA TRP A 207 -28.54 5.21 13.77
C TRP A 207 -27.39 4.58 12.98
N TYR A 208 -27.42 4.67 11.64
CA TYR A 208 -26.36 4.18 10.75
C TYR A 208 -25.32 5.25 10.39
N PHE A 209 -25.58 6.51 10.64
CA PHE A 209 -24.72 7.63 10.25
C PHE A 209 -24.42 8.53 11.44
N SER A 210 -23.37 8.16 12.14
CA SER A 210 -22.86 8.90 13.30
C SER A 210 -21.36 9.08 13.19
N LYS A 211 -20.88 10.26 13.55
CA LYS A 211 -19.46 10.62 13.53
C LYS A 211 -18.93 10.83 14.94
N THR A 212 -17.64 10.65 15.11
CA THR A 212 -16.91 10.97 16.34
C THR A 212 -15.52 11.48 16.01
N ASP A 213 -14.90 12.18 16.95
CA ASP A 213 -13.45 12.43 16.85
C ASP A 213 -12.70 11.09 16.90
N VAL A 214 -11.50 11.05 16.33
CA VAL A 214 -10.66 9.85 16.41
C VAL A 214 -10.43 9.54 17.90
N PRO A 215 -10.84 8.36 18.41
CA PRO A 215 -10.67 8.03 19.80
C PRO A 215 -9.19 8.15 20.20
N ARG A 216 -8.90 8.69 21.38
CA ARG A 216 -7.54 8.63 21.93
C ARG A 216 -7.14 7.16 22.03
N ALA A 217 -5.96 6.80 21.52
CA ALA A 217 -5.49 5.41 21.56
C ALA A 217 -5.56 4.90 23.01
N ALA A 218 -6.30 3.81 23.22
CA ALA A 218 -6.26 3.13 24.51
C ALA A 218 -4.80 2.72 24.82
N PRO A 219 -4.30 2.88 26.04
CA PRO A 219 -2.97 2.43 26.38
C PRO A 219 -2.86 0.95 26.06
N LYS A 220 -1.82 0.56 25.31
CA LYS A 220 -1.57 -0.84 24.93
C LYS A 220 -1.56 -1.68 26.21
N VAL A 221 -2.61 -2.46 26.43
CA VAL A 221 -2.63 -3.47 27.50
C VAL A 221 -1.56 -4.48 27.12
N LYS A 222 -0.44 -4.49 27.86
CA LYS A 222 0.58 -5.54 27.72
C LYS A 222 -0.12 -6.87 27.94
N LYS A 223 -0.30 -7.67 26.88
CA LYS A 223 -0.72 -9.08 27.03
C LYS A 223 0.28 -9.72 27.98
N ARG A 224 -0.17 -10.05 29.20
CA ARG A 224 0.61 -10.88 30.12
C ARG A 224 0.89 -12.18 29.39
N ALA A 225 2.17 -12.52 29.21
CA ALA A 225 2.57 -13.84 28.76
C ALA A 225 1.92 -14.86 29.72
N ALA A 226 1.09 -15.74 29.20
CA ALA A 226 0.64 -16.90 29.93
C ALA A 226 1.89 -17.76 30.20
N ARG A 227 2.15 -18.02 31.49
CA ARG A 227 3.14 -18.97 31.96
C ARG A 227 2.65 -20.38 31.72
#